data_4a1dcba4bf41b59e520470c50ac4610e
#
_entry.id   4a1dcba4bf41b59e520470c50ac4610e
#
_cell.length_a   1.000
_cell.length_b   1.000
_cell.length_c   1.000
_cell.angle_alpha   90.00
_cell.angle_beta   90.00
_cell.angle_gamma   90.00
#
_symmetry.space_group_name_H-M   'P 1'
#
loop_
_entity.id
_entity.type
_entity.pdbx_description
1 polymer ?
#
loop_
_entity_poly.entity_id
_entity_poly.type
_entity_poly.pdbx_seq_one_letter_code
_entity_poly.pdbx_strand_id
1 'polypeptide(L)'
;MAYYPIYQKYFTRFSEVPERIRKKENAKVKCYLRALCTFALTTDTSYDSMCIQRNNQGAIHTIRMLVEACFNAYAFLIYKDKDAFLNKFFKGEDFNKLTLNGKKLTTNTIKEYIEKDYPSISRIYEDTNRYIHFGNFYCLGVEADLDEETKQILYSSQQEGLIGDYADMRHKKNREWVWHIVEIINDILLEIMDRIVKEIEPAKEIAGLAKINLNDL
;
A
#
# COMPACT_ATOMS: atom_id res chain seq x y z
N MET A 1 1.33 -15.66 -21.84
CA MET A 1 2.05 -14.46 -21.39
C MET A 1 3.16 -14.94 -20.45
N ALA A 2 4.39 -14.52 -20.64
CA ALA A 2 5.45 -14.83 -19.69
C ALA A 2 5.09 -14.12 -18.36
N TYR A 3 5.13 -14.84 -17.25
CA TYR A 3 4.94 -14.26 -15.92
C TYR A 3 6.12 -13.33 -15.64
N TYR A 4 5.85 -12.04 -15.51
CA TYR A 4 6.85 -11.06 -15.14
C TYR A 4 6.67 -10.75 -13.65
N PRO A 5 7.64 -11.07 -12.79
CA PRO A 5 7.48 -10.88 -11.35
C PRO A 5 7.24 -9.41 -10.97
N ILE A 6 6.30 -9.16 -10.07
CA ILE A 6 6.02 -7.82 -9.52
C ILE A 6 7.30 -7.19 -8.96
N TYR A 7 8.06 -7.96 -8.19
CA TYR A 7 9.34 -7.53 -7.64
C TYR A 7 10.26 -6.90 -8.68
N GLN A 8 10.44 -7.52 -9.86
CA GLN A 8 11.33 -6.99 -10.89
C GLN A 8 10.84 -5.66 -11.46
N LYS A 9 9.53 -5.50 -11.60
CA LYS A 9 8.92 -4.26 -12.08
C LYS A 9 9.18 -3.06 -11.15
N TYR A 10 9.17 -3.29 -9.85
CA TYR A 10 9.20 -2.21 -8.86
C TYR A 10 10.57 -2.01 -8.20
N PHE A 11 11.50 -2.96 -8.34
CA PHE A 11 12.81 -2.93 -7.67
C PHE A 11 13.57 -1.61 -7.85
N THR A 12 13.77 -1.19 -9.08
CA THR A 12 14.52 0.05 -9.38
C THR A 12 13.81 1.27 -8.81
N ARG A 13 12.48 1.38 -9.03
CA ARG A 13 11.68 2.50 -8.57
C ARG A 13 11.74 2.67 -7.06
N PHE A 14 11.54 1.59 -6.30
CA PHE A 14 11.64 1.62 -4.84
C PHE A 14 13.05 1.93 -4.35
N SER A 15 14.08 1.37 -5.00
CA SER A 15 15.47 1.57 -4.58
C SER A 15 15.94 3.02 -4.75
N GLU A 16 15.42 3.74 -5.74
CA GLU A 16 15.82 5.11 -6.04
C GLU A 16 15.21 6.16 -5.09
N VAL A 17 13.99 5.91 -4.56
CA VAL A 17 13.27 6.92 -3.76
C VAL A 17 14.04 7.38 -2.53
N PRO A 18 14.59 6.49 -1.66
CA PRO A 18 15.33 6.91 -0.47
C PRO A 18 16.63 7.66 -0.81
N GLU A 19 17.21 7.37 -1.99
CA GLU A 19 18.48 7.97 -2.40
C GLU A 19 18.33 9.44 -2.80
N ARG A 20 17.09 9.90 -3.00
CA ARG A 20 16.77 11.31 -3.23
C ARG A 20 16.87 12.17 -1.97
N ILE A 21 16.87 11.54 -0.78
CA ILE A 21 17.18 12.22 0.49
C ILE A 21 18.68 12.40 0.61
N ARG A 22 19.15 13.65 0.46
CA ARG A 22 20.58 14.01 0.37
C ARG A 22 21.11 14.64 1.65
N LYS A 23 20.28 15.38 2.37
CA LYS A 23 20.68 16.12 3.56
C LYS A 23 20.92 15.17 4.73
N LYS A 24 22.04 15.37 5.44
CA LYS A 24 22.45 14.53 6.57
C LYS A 24 21.45 14.60 7.74
N GLU A 25 20.85 15.75 7.98
CA GLU A 25 19.81 15.91 9.00
C GLU A 25 18.58 15.05 8.74
N ASN A 26 18.31 14.66 7.49
CA ASN A 26 17.18 13.82 7.11
C ASN A 26 17.50 12.31 7.10
N ALA A 27 18.61 11.91 7.72
CA ALA A 27 19.05 10.50 7.73
C ALA A 27 18.01 9.53 8.31
N LYS A 28 17.23 9.96 9.33
CA LYS A 28 16.16 9.16 9.90
C LYS A 28 15.04 8.91 8.89
N VAL A 29 14.64 9.96 8.13
CA VAL A 29 13.64 9.83 7.06
C VAL A 29 14.14 8.89 5.98
N LYS A 30 15.40 9.04 5.56
CA LYS A 30 16.02 8.13 4.59
C LYS A 30 15.98 6.69 5.05
N CYS A 31 16.30 6.44 6.31
CA CYS A 31 16.24 5.09 6.91
C CYS A 31 14.80 4.55 6.92
N TYR A 32 13.82 5.35 7.30
CA TYR A 32 12.41 5.00 7.27
C TYR A 32 11.93 4.63 5.86
N LEU A 33 12.25 5.45 4.85
CA LEU A 33 11.92 5.16 3.45
C LEU A 33 12.59 3.88 2.94
N ARG A 34 13.85 3.63 3.32
CA ARG A 34 14.53 2.36 3.01
C ARG A 34 13.81 1.16 3.64
N ALA A 35 13.36 1.28 4.89
CA ALA A 35 12.58 0.23 5.55
C ALA A 35 11.26 -0.04 4.81
N LEU A 36 10.54 0.98 4.39
CA LEU A 36 9.32 0.85 3.57
C LEU A 36 9.62 0.16 2.23
N CYS A 37 10.69 0.55 1.53
CA CYS A 37 11.10 -0.08 0.28
C CYS A 37 11.43 -1.56 0.47
N THR A 38 12.23 -1.87 1.49
CA THR A 38 12.60 -3.26 1.80
C THR A 38 11.36 -4.08 2.12
N PHE A 39 10.44 -3.54 2.92
CA PHE A 39 9.17 -4.18 3.25
C PHE A 39 8.33 -4.46 1.99
N ALA A 40 8.13 -3.45 1.13
CA ALA A 40 7.36 -3.59 -0.10
C ALA A 40 7.97 -4.64 -1.03
N LEU A 41 9.27 -4.57 -1.31
CA LEU A 41 9.96 -5.52 -2.18
C LEU A 41 9.96 -6.95 -1.65
N THR A 42 10.11 -7.12 -0.33
CA THR A 42 10.00 -8.44 0.31
C THR A 42 8.58 -8.99 0.20
N THR A 43 7.58 -8.13 0.37
CA THR A 43 6.18 -8.50 0.25
C THR A 43 5.81 -8.85 -1.19
N ASP A 44 6.30 -8.09 -2.19
CA ASP A 44 6.15 -8.42 -3.62
C ASP A 44 6.76 -9.78 -3.96
N THR A 45 7.96 -10.06 -3.45
CA THR A 45 8.62 -11.38 -3.63
C THR A 45 7.78 -12.50 -3.01
N SER A 46 7.20 -12.25 -1.83
CA SER A 46 6.31 -13.21 -1.16
C SER A 46 5.03 -13.42 -1.96
N TYR A 47 4.42 -12.35 -2.48
CA TYR A 47 3.25 -12.42 -3.36
C TYR A 47 3.53 -13.29 -4.59
N ASP A 48 4.64 -13.02 -5.30
CA ASP A 48 5.06 -13.79 -6.46
C ASP A 48 5.22 -15.28 -6.12
N SER A 49 5.84 -15.59 -4.99
CA SER A 49 6.01 -16.96 -4.49
C SER A 49 4.67 -17.65 -4.19
N MET A 50 3.74 -16.95 -3.52
CA MET A 50 2.40 -17.46 -3.22
C MET A 50 1.60 -17.75 -4.50
N CYS A 51 1.71 -16.87 -5.50
CA CYS A 51 1.08 -17.08 -6.81
C CYS A 51 1.64 -18.32 -7.54
N ILE A 52 2.95 -18.53 -7.53
CA ILE A 52 3.59 -19.71 -8.12
C ILE A 52 3.11 -20.99 -7.42
N GLN A 53 2.99 -20.97 -6.10
CA GLN A 53 2.51 -22.08 -5.28
C GLN A 53 0.98 -22.27 -5.33
N ARG A 54 0.27 -21.38 -6.02
CA ARG A 54 -1.21 -21.35 -6.05
C ARG A 54 -1.83 -21.19 -4.66
N ASN A 55 -1.13 -20.54 -3.76
CA ASN A 55 -1.62 -20.24 -2.41
C ASN A 55 -2.36 -18.90 -2.41
N ASN A 56 -3.65 -18.95 -2.74
CA ASN A 56 -4.50 -17.75 -2.85
C ASN A 56 -4.58 -16.98 -1.53
N GLN A 57 -4.72 -17.69 -0.42
CA GLN A 57 -4.82 -17.10 0.90
C GLN A 57 -3.53 -16.34 1.26
N GLY A 58 -2.37 -16.96 1.04
CA GLY A 58 -1.08 -16.32 1.25
C GLY A 58 -0.92 -15.08 0.37
N ALA A 59 -1.33 -15.14 -0.91
CA ALA A 59 -1.28 -14.00 -1.82
C ALA A 59 -2.14 -12.81 -1.32
N ILE A 60 -3.34 -13.07 -0.80
CA ILE A 60 -4.20 -12.01 -0.26
C ILE A 60 -3.62 -11.41 1.02
N HIS A 61 -3.00 -12.22 1.88
CA HIS A 61 -2.28 -11.70 3.05
C HIS A 61 -1.14 -10.74 2.66
N THR A 62 -0.39 -11.06 1.60
CA THR A 62 0.68 -10.15 1.12
C THR A 62 0.11 -8.85 0.57
N ILE A 63 -1.02 -8.89 -0.14
CA ILE A 63 -1.73 -7.67 -0.59
C ILE A 63 -2.10 -6.80 0.62
N ARG A 64 -2.64 -7.40 1.67
CA ARG A 64 -2.98 -6.68 2.90
C ARG A 64 -1.77 -6.01 3.54
N MET A 65 -0.62 -6.68 3.58
CA MET A 65 0.63 -6.11 4.09
C MET A 65 1.07 -4.88 3.29
N LEU A 66 0.94 -4.91 1.95
CA LEU A 66 1.24 -3.75 1.10
C LEU A 66 0.30 -2.57 1.38
N VAL A 67 -0.99 -2.82 1.58
CA VAL A 67 -1.95 -1.76 1.96
C VAL A 67 -1.56 -1.14 3.31
N GLU A 68 -1.13 -1.94 4.28
CA GLU A 68 -0.64 -1.42 5.56
C GLU A 68 0.64 -0.59 5.41
N ALA A 69 1.52 -0.94 4.47
CA ALA A 69 2.66 -0.09 4.13
C ALA A 69 2.22 1.29 3.60
N CYS A 70 1.19 1.33 2.73
CA CYS A 70 0.60 2.59 2.28
C CYS A 70 0.04 3.41 3.45
N PHE A 71 -0.67 2.77 4.39
CA PHE A 71 -1.21 3.44 5.57
C PHE A 71 -0.10 4.02 6.45
N ASN A 72 0.97 3.27 6.69
CA ASN A 72 2.12 3.73 7.47
C ASN A 72 2.84 4.91 6.79
N ALA A 73 3.09 4.81 5.49
CA ALA A 73 3.70 5.87 4.71
C ALA A 73 2.83 7.13 4.69
N TYR A 74 1.51 6.97 4.52
CA TYR A 74 0.57 8.09 4.52
C TYR A 74 0.43 8.73 5.91
N ALA A 75 0.41 7.93 6.97
CA ALA A 75 0.43 8.43 8.35
C ALA A 75 1.66 9.32 8.60
N PHE A 76 2.83 8.88 8.15
CA PHE A 76 4.04 9.70 8.22
C PHE A 76 3.89 10.99 7.39
N LEU A 77 3.35 10.92 6.17
CA LEU A 77 3.15 12.08 5.29
C LEU A 77 2.28 13.15 5.95
N ILE A 78 1.16 12.77 6.58
CA ILE A 78 0.20 13.74 7.16
C ILE A 78 0.54 14.15 8.58
N TYR A 79 1.41 13.43 9.30
CA TYR A 79 1.76 13.76 10.67
C TYR A 79 2.79 14.90 10.73
N LYS A 80 2.45 15.99 11.43
CA LYS A 80 3.27 17.22 11.41
C LYS A 80 4.62 17.05 12.08
N ASP A 81 4.65 16.39 13.24
CA ASP A 81 5.89 16.15 14.00
C ASP A 81 6.57 14.87 13.50
N LYS A 82 7.35 15.00 12.43
CA LYS A 82 8.07 13.88 11.80
C LYS A 82 9.05 13.20 12.76
N ASP A 83 9.69 13.96 13.65
CA ASP A 83 10.63 13.40 14.63
C ASP A 83 9.92 12.55 15.69
N ALA A 84 8.79 13.00 16.22
CA ALA A 84 7.98 12.22 17.15
C ALA A 84 7.50 10.92 16.50
N PHE A 85 7.07 10.96 15.23
CA PHE A 85 6.67 9.77 14.47
C PHE A 85 7.84 8.79 14.33
N LEU A 86 8.99 9.26 13.83
CA LEU A 86 10.18 8.43 13.61
C LEU A 86 10.74 7.85 14.91
N ASN A 87 10.71 8.62 16.00
CA ASN A 87 11.15 8.10 17.30
C ASN A 87 10.29 6.92 17.77
N LYS A 88 8.98 6.93 17.51
CA LYS A 88 8.11 5.78 17.80
C LYS A 88 8.40 4.61 16.88
N PHE A 89 8.51 4.88 15.57
CA PHE A 89 8.87 3.85 14.60
C PHE A 89 10.15 3.10 14.99
N PHE A 90 11.24 3.83 15.27
CA PHE A 90 12.53 3.21 15.62
C PHE A 90 12.53 2.50 16.98
N LYS A 91 11.60 2.84 17.88
CA LYS A 91 11.39 2.12 19.14
C LYS A 91 10.48 0.90 19.00
N GLY A 92 9.88 0.66 17.82
CA GLY A 92 8.88 -0.36 17.64
C GLY A 92 7.58 -0.09 18.41
N GLU A 93 7.29 1.17 18.70
CA GLU A 93 6.09 1.57 19.43
C GLU A 93 4.90 1.74 18.47
N ASP A 94 3.70 1.43 18.98
CA ASP A 94 2.45 1.60 18.25
C ASP A 94 2.13 3.09 17.99
N PHE A 95 1.78 3.40 16.74
CA PHE A 95 1.39 4.75 16.31
C PHE A 95 0.05 5.21 16.89
N ASN A 96 -0.78 4.31 17.40
CA ASN A 96 -2.07 4.67 18.03
C ASN A 96 -1.90 5.56 19.28
N LYS A 97 -0.68 5.70 19.79
CA LYS A 97 -0.32 6.65 20.85
C LYS A 97 -0.12 8.09 20.34
N LEU A 98 0.01 8.28 19.03
CA LEU A 98 0.06 9.59 18.41
C LEU A 98 -1.35 10.13 18.19
N THR A 99 -1.49 11.46 18.14
CA THR A 99 -2.76 12.15 17.92
C THR A 99 -2.66 13.08 16.74
N LEU A 100 -3.59 12.96 15.80
CA LEU A 100 -3.74 13.86 14.66
C LEU A 100 -5.09 14.57 14.77
N ASN A 101 -5.08 15.91 14.85
CA ASN A 101 -6.29 16.74 14.99
C ASN A 101 -7.23 16.26 16.12
N GLY A 102 -6.66 15.88 17.28
CA GLY A 102 -7.41 15.41 18.45
C GLY A 102 -7.88 13.95 18.41
N LYS A 103 -7.70 13.25 17.29
CA LYS A 103 -8.01 11.81 17.15
C LYS A 103 -6.73 10.98 17.28
N LYS A 104 -6.80 9.81 17.92
CA LYS A 104 -5.69 8.84 17.94
C LYS A 104 -5.39 8.39 16.50
N LEU A 105 -4.10 8.23 16.17
CA LEU A 105 -3.64 7.80 14.84
C LEU A 105 -3.78 6.28 14.68
N THR A 106 -5.02 5.80 14.71
CA THR A 106 -5.38 4.40 14.47
C THR A 106 -5.49 4.10 12.98
N THR A 107 -5.49 2.82 12.61
CA THR A 107 -5.75 2.39 11.22
C THR A 107 -7.02 3.01 10.64
N ASN A 108 -8.11 3.05 11.41
CA ASN A 108 -9.37 3.66 10.96
C ASN A 108 -9.22 5.17 10.71
N THR A 109 -8.49 5.86 11.60
CA THR A 109 -8.22 7.30 11.42
C THR A 109 -7.38 7.54 10.17
N ILE A 110 -6.33 6.74 9.95
CA ILE A 110 -5.48 6.85 8.74
C ILE A 110 -6.33 6.56 7.49
N LYS A 111 -7.20 5.54 7.54
CA LYS A 111 -8.13 5.20 6.47
C LYS A 111 -9.02 6.38 6.08
N GLU A 112 -9.65 7.08 7.06
CA GLU A 112 -10.46 8.28 6.81
C GLU A 112 -9.71 9.40 6.07
N TYR A 113 -8.40 9.50 6.26
CA TYR A 113 -7.57 10.50 5.59
C TYR A 113 -7.11 10.05 4.22
N ILE A 114 -6.57 8.83 4.10
CA ILE A 114 -5.99 8.31 2.85
C ILE A 114 -7.07 8.10 1.77
N GLU A 115 -8.29 7.77 2.18
CA GLU A 115 -9.43 7.57 1.26
C GLU A 115 -9.76 8.81 0.44
N LYS A 116 -9.46 9.99 0.95
CA LYS A 116 -9.68 11.27 0.23
C LYS A 116 -8.76 11.43 -0.97
N ASP A 117 -7.51 10.96 -0.83
CA ASP A 117 -6.49 11.04 -1.88
C ASP A 117 -6.49 9.76 -2.75
N TYR A 118 -6.73 8.59 -2.11
CA TYR A 118 -6.63 7.26 -2.71
C TYR A 118 -7.82 6.36 -2.32
N PRO A 119 -9.03 6.59 -2.85
CA PRO A 119 -10.24 5.86 -2.45
C PRO A 119 -10.17 4.35 -2.69
N SER A 120 -9.41 3.90 -3.69
CA SER A 120 -9.22 2.48 -3.99
C SER A 120 -8.53 1.71 -2.86
N ILE A 121 -7.61 2.35 -2.13
CA ILE A 121 -6.85 1.72 -1.04
C ILE A 121 -7.76 1.30 0.12
N SER A 122 -8.72 2.14 0.50
CA SER A 122 -9.68 1.82 1.56
C SER A 122 -10.54 0.61 1.19
N ARG A 123 -10.99 0.55 -0.07
CA ARG A 123 -11.79 -0.56 -0.57
C ARG A 123 -10.97 -1.87 -0.61
N ILE A 124 -9.73 -1.84 -1.09
CA ILE A 124 -8.84 -3.01 -1.09
C ILE A 124 -8.57 -3.48 0.35
N TYR A 125 -8.41 -2.55 1.30
CA TYR A 125 -8.25 -2.86 2.72
C TYR A 125 -9.45 -3.62 3.28
N GLU A 126 -10.66 -3.17 3.02
CA GLU A 126 -11.90 -3.83 3.47
C GLU A 126 -12.07 -5.21 2.86
N ASP A 127 -11.82 -5.34 1.57
CA ASP A 127 -11.90 -6.62 0.87
C ASP A 127 -10.89 -7.63 1.42
N THR A 128 -9.63 -7.21 1.61
CA THR A 128 -8.61 -8.11 2.18
C THR A 128 -8.91 -8.49 3.62
N ASN A 129 -9.56 -7.62 4.41
CA ASN A 129 -9.99 -7.91 5.77
C ASN A 129 -10.96 -9.10 5.84
N ARG A 130 -11.89 -9.18 4.89
CA ARG A 130 -12.87 -10.28 4.83
C ARG A 130 -12.19 -11.65 4.63
N TYR A 131 -11.00 -11.67 3.98
CA TYR A 131 -10.21 -12.89 3.79
C TYR A 131 -9.32 -13.25 4.98
N ILE A 132 -8.79 -12.25 5.70
CA ILE A 132 -7.87 -12.47 6.81
C ILE A 132 -8.62 -12.95 8.05
N HIS A 133 -9.79 -12.39 8.30
CA HIS A 133 -10.68 -12.85 9.37
C HIS A 133 -11.58 -13.93 8.81
N PHE A 134 -11.63 -15.08 9.47
CA PHE A 134 -12.50 -16.21 9.09
C PHE A 134 -13.91 -15.71 8.79
N GLY A 135 -14.18 -15.44 7.53
CA GLY A 135 -15.41 -14.85 7.03
C GLY A 135 -16.12 -15.79 6.05
N ASN A 136 -17.21 -15.29 5.46
CA ASN A 136 -18.05 -16.02 4.53
C ASN A 136 -17.34 -16.56 3.28
N PHE A 137 -16.16 -16.01 2.92
CA PHE A 137 -15.35 -16.53 1.81
C PHE A 137 -14.89 -17.97 2.00
N TYR A 138 -14.69 -18.40 3.26
CA TYR A 138 -14.31 -19.78 3.57
C TYR A 138 -15.47 -20.77 3.41
N CYS A 139 -16.69 -20.26 3.27
CA CYS A 139 -17.86 -21.08 2.99
C CYS A 139 -17.97 -21.48 1.51
N LEU A 140 -17.18 -20.85 0.61
CA LEU A 140 -17.15 -21.23 -0.81
C LEU A 140 -16.60 -22.65 -1.00
N GLY A 141 -17.35 -23.47 -1.70
CA GLY A 141 -17.00 -24.87 -1.95
C GLY A 141 -17.45 -25.85 -0.86
N VAL A 142 -18.09 -25.36 0.22
CA VAL A 142 -18.72 -26.19 1.26
C VAL A 142 -20.21 -25.87 1.44
N GLU A 143 -20.77 -25.05 0.54
CA GLU A 143 -22.15 -24.58 0.57
C GLU A 143 -23.19 -25.60 0.11
N ALA A 144 -22.77 -26.82 -0.24
CA ALA A 144 -23.67 -27.85 -0.80
C ALA A 144 -24.87 -28.17 0.11
N ASP A 145 -24.67 -28.11 1.42
CA ASP A 145 -25.68 -28.42 2.43
C ASP A 145 -26.54 -27.19 2.83
N LEU A 146 -26.28 -26.01 2.26
CA LEU A 146 -27.10 -24.83 2.55
C LEU A 146 -28.37 -24.81 1.71
N ASP A 147 -29.43 -24.23 2.26
CA ASP A 147 -30.65 -23.93 1.50
C ASP A 147 -30.41 -22.80 0.48
N GLU A 148 -31.28 -22.66 -0.50
CA GLU A 148 -31.11 -21.70 -1.62
C GLU A 148 -31.16 -20.26 -1.18
N GLU A 149 -31.91 -19.91 -0.12
CA GLU A 149 -31.98 -18.54 0.42
C GLU A 149 -30.62 -18.18 1.05
N THR A 150 -30.05 -19.04 1.86
CA THR A 150 -28.73 -18.84 2.48
C THR A 150 -27.61 -18.79 1.43
N LYS A 151 -27.68 -19.62 0.37
CA LYS A 151 -26.74 -19.54 -0.76
C LYS A 151 -26.83 -18.20 -1.47
N GLN A 152 -28.05 -17.67 -1.73
CA GLN A 152 -28.24 -16.36 -2.35
C GLN A 152 -27.65 -15.24 -1.50
N ILE A 153 -27.84 -15.27 -0.18
CA ILE A 153 -27.23 -14.31 0.76
C ILE A 153 -25.70 -14.41 0.70
N LEU A 154 -25.14 -15.62 0.71
CA LEU A 154 -23.71 -15.85 0.62
C LEU A 154 -23.13 -15.29 -0.68
N TYR A 155 -23.72 -15.59 -1.82
CA TYR A 155 -23.25 -15.14 -3.13
C TYR A 155 -23.42 -13.62 -3.31
N SER A 156 -24.54 -13.03 -2.89
CA SER A 156 -24.74 -11.59 -3.01
C SER A 156 -23.72 -10.79 -2.19
N SER A 157 -23.40 -11.26 -0.97
CA SER A 157 -22.40 -10.61 -0.12
C SER A 157 -20.97 -10.70 -0.65
N GLN A 158 -20.71 -11.61 -1.60
CA GLN A 158 -19.40 -11.79 -2.23
C GLN A 158 -19.23 -10.94 -3.49
N GLN A 159 -20.33 -10.66 -4.22
CA GLN A 159 -20.30 -9.84 -5.44
C GLN A 159 -19.96 -8.38 -5.19
N GLU A 160 -20.05 -7.90 -3.96
CA GLU A 160 -19.76 -6.50 -3.60
C GLU A 160 -18.27 -6.19 -3.42
N GLY A 161 -17.36 -7.18 -3.41
CA GLY A 161 -15.94 -7.01 -3.16
C GLY A 161 -15.10 -6.93 -4.44
N LEU A 162 -14.04 -6.09 -4.44
CA LEU A 162 -13.06 -6.01 -5.55
C LEU A 162 -12.29 -7.32 -5.75
N ILE A 163 -12.12 -8.12 -4.71
CA ILE A 163 -11.33 -9.34 -4.70
C ILE A 163 -12.24 -10.58 -4.71
N GLY A 164 -13.52 -10.44 -4.29
CA GLY A 164 -14.44 -11.57 -4.05
C GLY A 164 -14.53 -12.55 -5.21
N ASP A 165 -14.90 -12.08 -6.40
CA ASP A 165 -15.05 -12.90 -7.60
C ASP A 165 -13.72 -13.41 -8.15
N TYR A 166 -12.60 -12.84 -7.71
CA TYR A 166 -11.25 -13.12 -8.22
C TYR A 166 -10.40 -13.95 -7.26
N ALA A 167 -10.96 -14.40 -6.13
CA ALA A 167 -10.24 -15.24 -5.17
C ALA A 167 -9.85 -16.60 -5.76
N ASP A 168 -10.55 -17.09 -6.78
CA ASP A 168 -10.14 -18.29 -7.47
C ASP A 168 -8.99 -18.00 -8.45
N MET A 169 -7.78 -18.01 -7.91
CA MET A 169 -6.53 -17.80 -8.66
C MET A 169 -6.20 -18.93 -9.65
N ARG A 170 -7.02 -19.99 -9.76
CA ARG A 170 -6.87 -21.02 -10.80
C ARG A 170 -7.15 -20.46 -12.17
N HIS A 171 -8.06 -19.49 -12.28
CA HIS A 171 -8.36 -18.83 -13.53
C HIS A 171 -7.34 -17.75 -13.87
N LYS A 172 -6.84 -17.78 -15.12
CA LYS A 172 -5.86 -16.81 -15.62
C LYS A 172 -6.33 -15.35 -15.47
N LYS A 173 -7.60 -15.08 -15.81
CA LYS A 173 -8.20 -13.74 -15.71
C LYS A 173 -8.18 -13.20 -14.28
N ASN A 174 -8.44 -14.06 -13.31
CA ASN A 174 -8.43 -13.68 -11.90
C ASN A 174 -7.02 -13.34 -11.42
N ARG A 175 -6.01 -14.13 -11.83
CA ARG A 175 -4.60 -13.81 -11.53
C ARG A 175 -4.16 -12.49 -12.13
N GLU A 176 -4.55 -12.20 -13.36
CA GLU A 176 -4.23 -10.93 -14.04
C GLU A 176 -4.87 -9.73 -13.29
N TRP A 177 -6.09 -9.89 -12.82
CA TRP A 177 -6.78 -8.86 -12.05
C TRP A 177 -6.13 -8.61 -10.69
N VAL A 178 -5.87 -9.66 -9.92
CA VAL A 178 -5.23 -9.54 -8.60
C VAL A 178 -3.80 -8.99 -8.73
N TRP A 179 -3.07 -9.38 -9.78
CA TRP A 179 -1.77 -8.80 -10.11
C TRP A 179 -1.86 -7.29 -10.37
N HIS A 180 -2.89 -6.86 -11.09
CA HIS A 180 -3.14 -5.43 -11.33
C HIS A 180 -3.46 -4.66 -10.05
N ILE A 181 -4.18 -5.26 -9.10
CA ILE A 181 -4.39 -4.67 -7.77
C ILE A 181 -3.06 -4.43 -7.05
N VAL A 182 -2.13 -5.38 -7.09
CA VAL A 182 -0.80 -5.21 -6.48
C VAL A 182 -0.02 -4.08 -7.15
N GLU A 183 -0.12 -3.93 -8.47
CA GLU A 183 0.47 -2.79 -9.19
C GLU A 183 -0.11 -1.46 -8.70
N ILE A 184 -1.42 -1.34 -8.58
CA ILE A 184 -2.07 -0.13 -8.08
C ILE A 184 -1.57 0.24 -6.69
N ILE A 185 -1.44 -0.74 -5.79
CA ILE A 185 -0.96 -0.50 -4.42
C ILE A 185 0.49 -0.01 -4.43
N ASN A 186 1.36 -0.66 -5.20
CA ASN A 186 2.76 -0.25 -5.32
C ASN A 186 2.92 1.15 -5.94
N ASP A 187 2.11 1.48 -6.94
CA ASP A 187 2.12 2.82 -7.54
C ASP A 187 1.66 3.89 -6.53
N ILE A 188 0.62 3.60 -5.73
CA ILE A 188 0.17 4.48 -4.64
C ILE A 188 1.26 4.64 -3.58
N LEU A 189 1.89 3.55 -3.15
CA LEU A 189 2.97 3.61 -2.16
C LEU A 189 4.14 4.47 -2.65
N LEU A 190 4.56 4.30 -3.90
CA LEU A 190 5.60 5.11 -4.53
C LEU A 190 5.21 6.59 -4.59
N GLU A 191 3.97 6.90 -4.95
CA GLU A 191 3.47 8.28 -4.99
C GLU A 191 3.51 8.93 -3.60
N ILE A 192 3.06 8.22 -2.56
CA ILE A 192 3.12 8.70 -1.18
C ILE A 192 4.57 8.96 -0.77
N MET A 193 5.49 8.05 -1.07
CA MET A 193 6.91 8.20 -0.77
C MET A 193 7.53 9.37 -1.53
N ASP A 194 7.14 9.60 -2.78
CA ASP A 194 7.56 10.76 -3.57
C ASP A 194 7.06 12.08 -2.96
N ARG A 195 5.84 12.11 -2.44
CA ARG A 195 5.31 13.28 -1.69
C ARG A 195 6.12 13.54 -0.42
N ILE A 196 6.50 12.49 0.31
CA ILE A 196 7.37 12.60 1.49
C ILE A 196 8.72 13.20 1.09
N VAL A 197 9.35 12.70 0.03
CA VAL A 197 10.64 13.23 -0.45
C VAL A 197 10.52 14.70 -0.83
N LYS A 198 9.48 15.10 -1.55
CA LYS A 198 9.25 16.51 -1.95
C LYS A 198 9.03 17.43 -0.74
N GLU A 199 8.37 16.94 0.31
CA GLU A 199 8.17 17.73 1.54
C GLU A 199 9.48 17.93 2.31
N ILE A 200 10.33 16.89 2.39
CA ILE A 200 11.57 16.87 3.18
C ILE A 200 12.75 17.50 2.42
N GLU A 201 12.81 17.28 1.11
CA GLU A 201 13.83 17.82 0.21
C GLU A 201 13.13 18.64 -0.89
N PRO A 202 12.54 19.78 -0.54
CA PRO A 202 11.93 20.63 -1.55
C PRO A 202 12.99 20.98 -2.60
N ALA A 203 12.63 20.84 -3.88
CA ALA A 203 13.49 21.26 -4.98
C ALA A 203 13.96 22.67 -4.66
N LYS A 204 15.28 22.90 -4.61
CA LYS A 204 15.78 24.27 -4.59
C LYS A 204 15.16 24.92 -5.82
N GLU A 205 14.26 25.88 -5.64
CA GLU A 205 13.95 26.83 -6.71
C GLU A 205 15.28 27.17 -7.30
N ILE A 206 15.42 26.96 -8.62
CA ILE A 206 16.56 27.50 -9.36
C ILE A 206 16.34 29.03 -9.35
N ALA A 207 16.63 29.63 -8.20
CA ALA A 207 16.73 31.04 -8.02
C ALA A 207 17.99 31.49 -8.80
N GLY A 208 17.84 31.60 -10.11
CA GLY A 208 18.96 31.94 -10.99
C GLY A 208 18.60 32.00 -12.46
N LEU A 209 17.43 31.58 -12.90
CA LEU A 209 17.06 31.67 -14.33
C LEU A 209 16.00 32.74 -14.64
N ALA A 210 15.64 33.57 -13.70
CA ALA A 210 14.80 34.73 -13.94
C ALA A 210 15.66 35.98 -13.94
N LYS A 211 16.40 36.29 -15.00
CA LYS A 211 16.81 37.61 -15.48
C LYS A 211 17.89 37.49 -16.57
N ILE A 212 17.59 36.76 -17.64
CA ILE A 212 18.15 37.15 -18.94
C ILE A 212 17.10 38.09 -19.50
N ASN A 213 17.43 39.38 -19.37
CA ASN A 213 16.63 40.44 -19.95
C ASN A 213 16.84 40.36 -21.48
N LEU A 214 15.78 39.95 -22.21
CA LEU A 214 15.80 39.82 -23.67
C LEU A 214 16.04 41.16 -24.41
N ASN A 215 16.33 42.25 -23.66
CA ASN A 215 16.65 43.56 -24.23
C ASN A 215 18.17 43.86 -24.32
N ASP A 216 19.01 42.86 -23.95
CA ASP A 216 20.48 43.02 -24.03
C ASP A 216 21.13 42.17 -25.15
N LEU A 217 20.33 41.81 -26.21
CA LEU A 217 20.81 41.18 -27.43
C LEU A 217 20.59 42.10 -28.64
#